data_247fb47769a9775f8281e0464682ea8c
#
_entry.id   247fb47769a9775f8281e0464682ea8c
#
_cell.length_a   1.000
_cell.length_b   1.000
_cell.length_c   1.000
_cell.angle_alpha   90.00
_cell.angle_beta   90.00
_cell.angle_gamma   90.00
#
_symmetry.space_group_name_H-M   'P 1'
#
loop_
_entity.id
_entity.type
_entity.pdbx_description
1 polymer ?
#
loop_
_entity_poly.entity_id
_entity_poly.type
_entity_poly.pdbx_seq_one_letter_code
_entity_poly.pdbx_strand_id
1 'polypeptide(L)'
;THLATNGQLERSPRMTDFIRPLFGYADELRGVCTDDRGGTWGGLALFREPGRPFDADETDYLAELTPCLALGIRSGILASIATPLLPANRGPAVLITDANGEILQTTPGAREELDRLIPGPAAASPTGIVSLVAGAARRYAAGESGTPPRARFRTSGGQWLVIHAAPLDAPGMGTGQVVVTIEEARPPEIVALVVAAYDLTARERDIVQFVLQGLDTKDIAQAVFLSTYTVQDHLKAIFDKVGVRSRRELVAKVYVDQYVPRIGAELGPSGWFATA
;
A
#
# COMPACT_ATOMS: atom_id res chain seq x y z
N THR A 1 -11.99 -9.91 -17.48
CA THR A 1 -11.81 -11.40 -17.39
C THR A 1 -12.35 -12.11 -18.61
N HIS A 2 -13.54 -11.73 -19.11
CA HIS A 2 -14.18 -12.37 -20.28
C HIS A 2 -13.25 -12.47 -21.50
N LEU A 3 -12.59 -11.38 -21.89
CA LEU A 3 -11.63 -11.37 -23.00
C LEU A 3 -10.45 -12.31 -22.77
N ALA A 4 -9.86 -12.29 -21.58
CA ALA A 4 -8.68 -13.10 -21.24
C ALA A 4 -8.98 -14.61 -21.16
N THR A 5 -10.24 -14.98 -20.96
CA THR A 5 -10.69 -16.39 -20.86
C THR A 5 -11.45 -16.87 -22.10
N ASN A 6 -11.59 -16.03 -23.13
CA ASN A 6 -12.45 -16.29 -24.30
C ASN A 6 -13.88 -16.69 -23.90
N GLY A 7 -14.45 -16.01 -22.90
CA GLY A 7 -15.78 -16.28 -22.36
C GLY A 7 -15.89 -17.47 -21.40
N GLN A 8 -14.81 -18.22 -21.20
CA GLN A 8 -14.79 -19.38 -20.30
C GLN A 8 -14.40 -18.96 -18.89
N LEU A 9 -15.37 -18.47 -18.13
CA LEU A 9 -15.13 -17.92 -16.77
C LEU A 9 -14.58 -18.96 -15.80
N GLU A 10 -14.82 -20.26 -16.04
CA GLU A 10 -14.28 -21.39 -15.27
C GLU A 10 -12.75 -21.41 -15.25
N ARG A 11 -12.12 -20.77 -16.22
CA ARG A 11 -10.65 -20.61 -16.29
C ARG A 11 -10.12 -19.53 -15.35
N SER A 12 -10.99 -18.81 -14.63
CA SER A 12 -10.65 -17.79 -13.66
C SER A 12 -11.20 -18.15 -12.29
N PRO A 13 -10.44 -18.87 -11.44
CA PRO A 13 -10.86 -19.20 -10.06
C PRO A 13 -11.25 -17.96 -9.26
N ARG A 14 -10.60 -16.82 -9.53
CA ARG A 14 -10.96 -15.56 -8.90
C ARG A 14 -12.40 -15.14 -9.18
N MET A 15 -12.89 -15.36 -10.41
CA MET A 15 -14.27 -15.04 -10.79
C MET A 15 -15.25 -16.06 -10.25
N THR A 16 -14.93 -17.35 -10.36
CA THR A 16 -15.85 -18.43 -9.98
C THR A 16 -15.98 -18.61 -8.48
N ASP A 17 -14.87 -18.49 -7.76
CA ASP A 17 -14.80 -18.88 -6.34
C ASP A 17 -14.91 -17.66 -5.41
N PHE A 18 -14.69 -16.45 -5.96
CA PHE A 18 -14.65 -15.24 -5.12
C PHE A 18 -15.57 -14.12 -5.63
N ILE A 19 -15.32 -13.56 -6.82
CA ILE A 19 -16.02 -12.34 -7.26
C ILE A 19 -17.52 -12.59 -7.48
N ARG A 20 -17.87 -13.63 -8.22
CA ARG A 20 -19.26 -13.93 -8.52
C ARG A 20 -20.07 -14.40 -7.32
N PRO A 21 -19.58 -15.31 -6.46
CA PRO A 21 -20.33 -15.74 -5.29
C PRO A 21 -20.53 -14.64 -4.24
N LEU A 22 -19.51 -13.79 -4.02
CA LEU A 22 -19.54 -12.79 -2.96
C LEU A 22 -20.20 -11.47 -3.37
N PHE A 23 -20.05 -11.08 -4.65
CA PHE A 23 -20.44 -9.75 -5.12
C PHE A 23 -21.44 -9.75 -6.27
N GLY A 24 -21.74 -10.92 -6.86
CA GLY A 24 -22.70 -11.04 -7.96
C GLY A 24 -22.19 -10.53 -9.32
N TYR A 25 -20.96 -10.04 -9.43
CA TYR A 25 -20.42 -9.52 -10.69
C TYR A 25 -20.10 -10.64 -11.68
N ALA A 26 -20.32 -10.35 -12.98
CA ALA A 26 -20.14 -11.30 -14.06
C ALA A 26 -18.85 -11.09 -14.86
N ASP A 27 -18.27 -9.89 -14.82
CA ASP A 27 -16.99 -9.61 -15.49
C ASP A 27 -16.14 -8.61 -14.69
N GLU A 28 -14.84 -8.68 -14.92
CA GLU A 28 -13.83 -7.82 -14.29
C GLU A 28 -12.84 -7.33 -15.35
N LEU A 29 -12.62 -6.01 -15.38
CA LEU A 29 -11.54 -5.37 -16.14
C LEU A 29 -10.52 -4.80 -15.17
N ARG A 30 -9.25 -5.16 -15.32
CA ARG A 30 -8.15 -4.71 -14.47
C ARG A 30 -7.13 -3.91 -15.25
N GLY A 31 -6.72 -2.79 -14.67
CA GLY A 31 -5.61 -1.98 -15.14
C GLY A 31 -4.52 -1.87 -14.09
N VAL A 32 -3.27 -1.89 -14.52
CA VAL A 32 -2.12 -1.60 -13.69
C VAL A 32 -1.64 -0.18 -14.04
N CYS A 33 -1.64 0.71 -13.05
CA CYS A 33 -1.24 2.11 -13.24
C CYS A 33 0.28 2.18 -13.17
N THR A 34 0.93 2.21 -14.33
CA THR A 34 2.38 2.31 -14.48
C THR A 34 2.77 3.66 -15.07
N ASP A 35 3.90 4.20 -14.59
CA ASP A 35 4.51 5.38 -15.19
C ASP A 35 5.35 5.02 -16.44
N ASP A 36 5.87 6.02 -17.12
CA ASP A 36 6.72 5.90 -18.30
C ASP A 36 8.07 5.20 -18.08
N ARG A 37 8.45 5.00 -16.81
CA ARG A 37 9.64 4.27 -16.38
C ARG A 37 9.36 2.85 -15.92
N GLY A 38 8.11 2.41 -16.05
CA GLY A 38 7.66 1.08 -15.62
C GLY A 38 7.43 0.95 -14.11
N GLY A 39 7.43 2.06 -13.37
CA GLY A 39 7.06 2.09 -11.95
C GLY A 39 5.55 1.84 -11.78
N THR A 40 5.18 0.87 -10.95
CA THR A 40 3.77 0.57 -10.66
C THR A 40 3.31 1.36 -9.44
N TRP A 41 2.29 2.20 -9.63
CA TRP A 41 1.73 3.09 -8.59
C TRP A 41 0.43 2.59 -8.00
N GLY A 42 -0.27 1.72 -8.71
CA GLY A 42 -1.53 1.16 -8.25
C GLY A 42 -2.16 0.21 -9.23
N GLY A 43 -3.31 -0.30 -8.86
CA GLY A 43 -4.18 -1.12 -9.71
C GLY A 43 -5.61 -0.65 -9.62
N LEU A 44 -6.32 -0.74 -10.73
CA LEU A 44 -7.74 -0.47 -10.84
C LEU A 44 -8.46 -1.75 -11.23
N ALA A 45 -9.59 -2.01 -10.59
CA ALA A 45 -10.50 -3.07 -10.98
C ALA A 45 -11.90 -2.49 -11.17
N LEU A 46 -12.45 -2.70 -12.35
CA LEU A 46 -13.83 -2.37 -12.70
C LEU A 46 -14.62 -3.67 -12.77
N PHE A 47 -15.78 -3.67 -12.16
CA PHE A 47 -16.66 -4.83 -12.11
C PHE A 47 -17.96 -4.53 -12.86
N ARG A 48 -18.50 -5.56 -13.50
CA ARG A 48 -19.74 -5.44 -14.24
C ARG A 48 -20.73 -6.51 -13.83
N GLU A 49 -21.97 -6.09 -13.63
CA GLU A 49 -23.09 -6.99 -13.39
C GLU A 49 -23.36 -7.90 -14.58
N PRO A 50 -24.15 -9.00 -14.42
CA PRO A 50 -24.54 -9.85 -15.52
C PRO A 50 -25.17 -9.07 -16.69
N GLY A 51 -24.66 -9.29 -17.89
CA GLY A 51 -25.06 -8.57 -19.10
C GLY A 51 -23.95 -8.54 -20.14
N ARG A 52 -23.75 -7.39 -20.80
CA ARG A 52 -22.67 -7.22 -21.77
C ARG A 52 -21.31 -7.24 -21.05
N PRO A 53 -20.36 -8.13 -21.40
CA PRO A 53 -19.01 -8.10 -20.84
C PRO A 53 -18.21 -6.87 -21.30
N PHE A 54 -17.06 -6.64 -20.68
CA PHE A 54 -16.11 -5.63 -21.16
C PHE A 54 -15.57 -6.04 -22.53
N ASP A 55 -15.51 -5.09 -23.45
CA ASP A 55 -14.99 -5.29 -24.80
C ASP A 55 -13.54 -4.77 -24.98
N ALA A 56 -13.02 -4.91 -26.20
CA ALA A 56 -11.65 -4.49 -26.51
C ALA A 56 -11.49 -2.97 -26.43
N ASP A 57 -12.46 -2.20 -26.91
CA ASP A 57 -12.41 -0.72 -26.93
C ASP A 57 -12.37 -0.17 -25.50
N GLU A 58 -13.15 -0.77 -24.58
CA GLU A 58 -13.13 -0.40 -23.15
C GLU A 58 -11.80 -0.77 -22.48
N THR A 59 -11.17 -1.87 -22.93
CA THR A 59 -9.85 -2.31 -22.44
C THR A 59 -8.77 -1.36 -22.91
N ASP A 60 -8.79 -0.95 -24.18
CA ASP A 60 -7.84 -0.02 -24.77
C ASP A 60 -8.00 1.37 -24.14
N TYR A 61 -9.23 1.83 -23.94
CA TYR A 61 -9.51 3.09 -23.24
C TYR A 61 -8.96 3.08 -21.81
N LEU A 62 -9.15 1.99 -21.07
CA LEU A 62 -8.57 1.89 -19.73
C LEU A 62 -7.03 1.90 -19.78
N ALA A 63 -6.43 1.22 -20.75
CA ALA A 63 -4.97 1.20 -20.92
C ALA A 63 -4.41 2.60 -21.16
N GLU A 64 -5.08 3.42 -21.97
CA GLU A 64 -4.71 4.82 -22.21
C GLU A 64 -4.83 5.71 -20.96
N LEU A 65 -5.75 5.38 -20.05
CA LEU A 65 -5.94 6.13 -18.79
C LEU A 65 -4.92 5.78 -17.71
N THR A 66 -4.34 4.58 -17.74
CA THR A 66 -3.48 4.10 -16.64
C THR A 66 -2.27 4.98 -16.35
N PRO A 67 -1.58 5.63 -17.33
CA PRO A 67 -0.49 6.56 -17.04
C PRO A 67 -0.96 7.83 -16.31
N CYS A 68 -2.12 8.38 -16.69
CA CYS A 68 -2.73 9.52 -16.00
C CYS A 68 -3.08 9.17 -14.55
N LEU A 69 -3.64 7.99 -14.32
CA LEU A 69 -3.96 7.49 -12.98
C LEU A 69 -2.69 7.29 -12.14
N ALA A 70 -1.63 6.74 -12.74
CA ALA A 70 -0.33 6.61 -12.08
C ALA A 70 0.22 7.97 -11.62
N LEU A 71 0.17 8.98 -12.48
CA LEU A 71 0.57 10.36 -12.16
C LEU A 71 -0.28 10.95 -11.04
N GLY A 72 -1.60 10.76 -11.10
CA GLY A 72 -2.53 11.22 -10.06
C GLY A 72 -2.26 10.59 -8.70
N ILE A 73 -2.03 9.27 -8.66
CA ILE A 73 -1.69 8.55 -7.44
C ILE A 73 -0.38 9.07 -6.85
N ARG A 74 0.66 9.20 -7.68
CA ARG A 74 1.96 9.74 -7.28
C ARG A 74 1.86 11.14 -6.70
N SER A 75 1.16 12.04 -7.40
CA SER A 75 0.94 13.41 -6.95
C SER A 75 0.15 13.47 -5.64
N GLY A 76 -0.85 12.60 -5.49
CA GLY A 76 -1.61 12.47 -4.26
C GLY A 76 -0.77 12.01 -3.07
N ILE A 77 0.21 11.12 -3.28
CA ILE A 77 1.17 10.70 -2.25
C ILE A 77 2.01 11.90 -1.81
N LEU A 78 2.58 12.66 -2.75
CA LEU A 78 3.40 13.84 -2.43
C LEU A 78 2.60 14.93 -1.71
N ALA A 79 1.38 15.20 -2.14
CA ALA A 79 0.50 16.18 -1.49
C ALA A 79 0.17 15.80 -0.03
N SER A 80 0.04 14.50 0.25
CA SER A 80 -0.28 14.02 1.60
C SER A 80 0.87 14.13 2.59
N ILE A 81 2.09 14.13 2.10
CA ILE A 81 3.28 14.29 2.97
C ILE A 81 3.32 15.70 3.56
N ALA A 82 2.76 16.68 2.85
CA ALA A 82 2.71 18.07 3.29
C ALA A 82 1.66 18.37 4.38
N THR A 83 0.79 17.41 4.71
CA THR A 83 -0.27 17.62 5.71
C THR A 83 0.07 16.89 7.01
N PRO A 84 0.36 17.62 8.11
CA PRO A 84 0.60 17.01 9.42
C PRO A 84 -0.66 16.30 9.90
N LEU A 85 -0.57 15.02 10.24
CA LEU A 85 -1.64 14.25 10.83
C LEU A 85 -1.36 14.06 12.32
N LEU A 86 -2.34 14.41 13.15
CA LEU A 86 -2.28 14.10 14.58
C LEU A 86 -2.38 12.57 14.76
N PRO A 87 -1.45 11.95 15.51
CA PRO A 87 -1.49 10.52 15.75
C PRO A 87 -2.72 10.18 16.60
N ALA A 88 -3.58 9.33 16.08
CA ALA A 88 -4.57 8.65 16.91
C ALA A 88 -3.85 7.52 17.66
N ASN A 89 -3.60 7.69 18.94
CA ASN A 89 -3.00 6.64 19.77
C ASN A 89 -4.07 5.58 20.11
N ARG A 90 -4.43 4.80 19.11
CA ARG A 90 -5.33 3.64 19.26
C ARG A 90 -4.46 2.40 19.12
N GLY A 91 -4.68 1.43 20.02
CA GLY A 91 -4.05 0.12 19.90
C GLY A 91 -4.41 -0.54 18.55
N PRO A 92 -3.71 -1.62 18.17
CA PRO A 92 -3.98 -2.29 16.89
C PRO A 92 -5.42 -2.77 16.83
N ALA A 93 -6.09 -2.49 15.72
CA ALA A 93 -7.37 -3.07 15.42
C ALA A 93 -7.15 -4.52 14.96
N VAL A 94 -7.74 -5.47 15.69
CA VAL A 94 -7.60 -6.91 15.42
C VAL A 94 -8.96 -7.48 15.09
N LEU A 95 -9.02 -8.27 14.02
CA LEU A 95 -10.19 -9.01 13.61
C LEU A 95 -9.81 -10.49 13.45
N ILE A 96 -10.76 -11.37 13.72
CA ILE A 96 -10.64 -12.79 13.42
C ILE A 96 -11.75 -13.14 12.43
N THR A 97 -11.36 -13.79 11.32
CA THR A 97 -12.29 -14.26 10.29
C THR A 97 -12.37 -15.77 10.29
N ASP A 98 -13.48 -16.30 9.77
CA ASP A 98 -13.63 -17.71 9.44
C ASP A 98 -12.96 -18.07 8.11
N ALA A 99 -13.13 -19.31 7.66
CA ALA A 99 -12.62 -19.82 6.39
C ALA A 99 -13.22 -19.10 5.16
N ASN A 100 -14.39 -18.51 5.30
CA ASN A 100 -15.09 -17.78 4.22
C ASN A 100 -14.72 -16.29 4.20
N GLY A 101 -14.00 -15.81 5.22
CA GLY A 101 -13.63 -14.40 5.35
C GLY A 101 -14.67 -13.57 6.12
N GLU A 102 -15.68 -14.21 6.73
CA GLU A 102 -16.64 -13.55 7.62
C GLU A 102 -16.00 -13.21 8.96
N ILE A 103 -16.29 -12.02 9.46
CA ILE A 103 -15.70 -11.53 10.72
C ILE A 103 -16.38 -12.20 11.91
N LEU A 104 -15.63 -12.98 12.67
CA LEU A 104 -16.09 -13.67 13.88
C LEU A 104 -15.92 -12.81 15.13
N GLN A 105 -14.79 -12.12 15.26
CA GLN A 105 -14.43 -11.33 16.44
C GLN A 105 -13.67 -10.07 16.04
N THR A 106 -13.80 -9.03 16.86
CA THR A 106 -13.08 -7.76 16.68
C THR A 106 -12.66 -7.18 18.02
N THR A 107 -11.52 -6.46 18.02
CA THR A 107 -11.18 -5.59 19.16
C THR A 107 -12.03 -4.32 19.16
N PRO A 108 -12.17 -3.62 20.30
CA PRO A 108 -12.77 -2.30 20.34
C PRO A 108 -12.06 -1.36 19.33
N GLY A 109 -12.83 -0.60 18.58
CA GLY A 109 -12.30 0.32 17.55
C GLY A 109 -11.89 -0.32 16.23
N ALA A 110 -11.83 -1.66 16.11
CA ALA A 110 -11.50 -2.31 14.83
C ALA A 110 -12.50 -1.97 13.72
N ARG A 111 -13.77 -1.84 14.03
CA ARG A 111 -14.80 -1.43 13.06
C ARG A 111 -14.60 0.00 12.58
N GLU A 112 -14.25 0.91 13.49
CA GLU A 112 -13.96 2.30 13.15
C GLU A 112 -12.75 2.42 12.23
N GLU A 113 -11.70 1.60 12.46
CA GLU A 113 -10.54 1.60 11.56
C GLU A 113 -10.89 1.02 10.18
N LEU A 114 -11.77 0.02 10.11
CA LEU A 114 -12.27 -0.48 8.83
C LEU A 114 -13.05 0.59 8.06
N ASP A 115 -13.92 1.33 8.74
CA ASP A 115 -14.72 2.40 8.12
C ASP A 115 -13.83 3.54 7.59
N ARG A 116 -12.66 3.75 8.19
CA ARG A 116 -11.66 4.72 7.71
C ARG A 116 -10.95 4.28 6.43
N LEU A 117 -10.87 2.97 6.18
CA LEU A 117 -10.23 2.43 4.96
C LEU A 117 -11.06 2.70 3.71
N ILE A 118 -12.36 2.90 3.85
CA ILE A 118 -13.30 2.98 2.73
C ILE A 118 -14.10 4.27 2.83
N PRO A 119 -13.70 5.33 2.12
CA PRO A 119 -14.53 6.52 2.00
C PRO A 119 -15.64 6.28 0.98
N GLY A 120 -16.88 6.22 1.44
CA GLY A 120 -18.06 6.32 0.58
C GLY A 120 -18.98 5.10 0.53
N PRO A 121 -20.24 5.30 0.15
CA PRO A 121 -21.31 4.35 0.40
C PRO A 121 -21.41 3.13 -0.53
N ALA A 122 -20.52 2.92 -1.48
CA ALA A 122 -20.85 1.98 -2.54
C ALA A 122 -19.78 0.96 -2.99
N ALA A 123 -18.53 1.07 -2.67
CA ALA A 123 -17.57 0.39 -3.54
C ALA A 123 -16.88 -0.86 -2.99
N ALA A 124 -16.75 -1.05 -1.73
CA ALA A 124 -16.27 -2.31 -1.17
C ALA A 124 -16.74 -2.38 0.28
N SER A 125 -17.52 -3.36 0.61
CA SER A 125 -17.80 -3.68 2.01
C SER A 125 -16.46 -3.75 2.77
N PRO A 126 -16.36 -3.19 3.97
CA PRO A 126 -15.23 -3.43 4.87
C PRO A 126 -14.85 -4.91 4.94
N THR A 127 -15.85 -5.78 4.91
CA THR A 127 -15.74 -7.23 4.79
C THR A 127 -14.95 -7.66 3.55
N GLY A 128 -15.11 -6.98 2.42
CA GLY A 128 -14.44 -7.34 1.16
C GLY A 128 -12.91 -7.20 1.22
N ILE A 129 -12.40 -6.13 1.83
CA ILE A 129 -10.94 -5.94 2.03
C ILE A 129 -10.41 -7.00 2.99
N VAL A 130 -11.12 -7.24 4.09
CA VAL A 130 -10.75 -8.25 5.09
C VAL A 130 -10.70 -9.62 4.45
N SER A 131 -11.74 -10.02 3.70
CA SER A 131 -11.78 -11.31 2.99
C SER A 131 -10.66 -11.44 1.96
N LEU A 132 -10.32 -10.37 1.24
CA LEU A 132 -9.22 -10.34 0.27
C LEU A 132 -7.88 -10.65 0.95
N VAL A 133 -7.58 -9.96 2.05
CA VAL A 133 -6.29 -10.11 2.77
C VAL A 133 -6.24 -11.45 3.49
N ALA A 134 -7.37 -11.92 4.06
CA ALA A 134 -7.48 -13.24 4.66
C ALA A 134 -7.29 -14.37 3.63
N GLY A 135 -7.87 -14.22 2.45
CA GLY A 135 -7.64 -15.16 1.33
C GLY A 135 -6.17 -15.17 0.87
N ALA A 136 -5.51 -14.01 0.83
CA ALA A 136 -4.09 -13.92 0.52
C ALA A 136 -3.23 -14.62 1.58
N ALA A 137 -3.59 -14.51 2.87
CA ALA A 137 -2.89 -15.18 3.96
C ALA A 137 -2.97 -16.70 3.84
N ARG A 138 -4.14 -17.23 3.51
CA ARG A 138 -4.31 -18.68 3.30
C ARG A 138 -3.47 -19.21 2.14
N ARG A 139 -3.49 -18.51 1.00
CA ARG A 139 -2.66 -18.89 -0.17
C ARG A 139 -1.16 -18.82 0.12
N TYR A 140 -0.75 -17.81 0.88
CA TYR A 140 0.65 -17.70 1.31
C TYR A 140 1.07 -18.86 2.21
N ALA A 141 0.23 -19.23 3.20
CA ALA A 141 0.47 -20.36 4.08
C ALA A 141 0.45 -21.71 3.36
N ALA A 142 -0.36 -21.84 2.32
CA ALA A 142 -0.40 -23.02 1.45
C ALA A 142 0.79 -23.11 0.47
N GLY A 143 1.68 -22.10 0.44
CA GLY A 143 2.80 -22.04 -0.52
C GLY A 143 2.39 -21.67 -1.95
N GLU A 144 1.14 -21.26 -2.17
CA GLU A 144 0.60 -20.87 -3.47
C GLU A 144 1.00 -19.44 -3.88
N SER A 145 1.51 -18.67 -2.94
CA SER A 145 1.96 -17.29 -3.15
C SER A 145 3.26 -17.03 -2.40
N GLY A 146 4.25 -16.44 -3.07
CA GLY A 146 5.49 -15.99 -2.44
C GLY A 146 5.38 -14.60 -1.78
N THR A 147 4.23 -13.92 -1.91
CA THR A 147 4.04 -12.56 -1.40
C THR A 147 3.38 -12.61 -0.02
N PRO A 148 4.02 -12.05 1.03
CA PRO A 148 3.39 -11.94 2.34
C PRO A 148 2.05 -11.22 2.30
N PRO A 149 1.05 -11.66 3.06
CA PRO A 149 -0.30 -11.08 3.10
C PRO A 149 -0.29 -9.75 3.87
N ARG A 150 0.20 -8.73 3.21
CA ARG A 150 0.35 -7.37 3.75
C ARG A 150 -0.06 -6.36 2.69
N ALA A 151 -0.87 -5.40 3.10
CA ALA A 151 -1.30 -4.31 2.23
C ALA A 151 -1.20 -2.96 2.95
N ARG A 152 -1.01 -1.89 2.17
CA ARG A 152 -1.03 -0.52 2.67
C ARG A 152 -2.24 0.18 2.08
N PHE A 153 -2.94 0.91 2.94
CA PHE A 153 -4.10 1.69 2.55
C PHE A 153 -3.93 3.11 3.04
N ARG A 154 -4.50 4.04 2.28
CA ARG A 154 -4.58 5.42 2.69
C ARG A 154 -6.01 5.74 3.06
N THR A 155 -6.21 6.33 4.23
CA THR A 155 -7.52 6.79 4.68
C THR A 155 -7.92 8.07 3.95
N SER A 156 -9.21 8.43 3.96
CA SER A 156 -9.70 9.71 3.46
C SER A 156 -9.05 10.91 4.16
N GLY A 157 -8.66 10.76 5.42
CA GLY A 157 -7.91 11.75 6.18
C GLY A 157 -6.42 11.82 5.84
N GLY A 158 -5.95 11.02 4.86
CA GLY A 158 -4.56 11.05 4.39
C GLY A 158 -3.59 10.17 5.19
N GLN A 159 -4.03 9.54 6.26
CA GLN A 159 -3.21 8.66 7.10
C GLN A 159 -2.95 7.32 6.38
N TRP A 160 -1.75 6.78 6.55
CA TRP A 160 -1.42 5.46 6.04
C TRP A 160 -1.66 4.38 7.09
N LEU A 161 -2.39 3.35 6.71
CA LEU A 161 -2.61 2.15 7.49
C LEU A 161 -1.96 0.94 6.82
N VAL A 162 -1.50 0.01 7.63
CA VAL A 162 -1.00 -1.29 7.19
C VAL A 162 -1.94 -2.37 7.69
N ILE A 163 -2.31 -3.26 6.80
CA ILE A 163 -3.08 -4.46 7.13
C ILE A 163 -2.16 -5.66 6.98
N HIS A 164 -2.09 -6.48 8.02
CA HIS A 164 -1.44 -7.79 8.00
C HIS A 164 -2.48 -8.87 8.22
N ALA A 165 -2.26 -10.04 7.65
CA ALA A 165 -3.08 -11.20 7.95
C ALA A 165 -2.21 -12.45 8.12
N ALA A 166 -2.61 -13.32 9.03
CA ALA A 166 -1.97 -14.62 9.24
C ALA A 166 -3.02 -15.68 9.61
N PRO A 167 -2.91 -16.90 9.10
CA PRO A 167 -3.74 -17.99 9.58
C PRO A 167 -3.52 -18.24 11.06
N LEU A 168 -4.58 -18.61 11.77
CA LEU A 168 -4.52 -19.07 13.15
C LEU A 168 -4.38 -20.58 13.15
N ASP A 169 -3.25 -21.07 13.68
CA ASP A 169 -3.00 -22.48 13.87
C ASP A 169 -3.49 -22.90 15.25
N ALA A 170 -4.45 -23.82 15.30
CA ALA A 170 -4.82 -24.50 16.55
C ALA A 170 -4.24 -25.92 16.52
N PRO A 171 -3.58 -26.40 17.59
CA PRO A 171 -3.09 -27.76 17.65
C PRO A 171 -4.21 -28.77 17.43
N GLY A 172 -4.13 -29.54 16.33
CA GLY A 172 -5.06 -30.62 15.98
C GLY A 172 -6.32 -30.22 15.21
N MET A 173 -6.55 -28.94 14.91
CA MET A 173 -7.68 -28.51 14.07
C MET A 173 -7.25 -27.30 13.24
N GLY A 174 -7.15 -27.49 11.92
CA GLY A 174 -7.08 -26.37 11.01
C GLY A 174 -8.42 -25.62 11.00
N THR A 175 -8.56 -24.56 11.77
CA THR A 175 -9.83 -23.82 11.91
C THR A 175 -10.19 -23.04 10.68
N GLY A 176 -9.24 -22.87 9.73
CA GLY A 176 -9.38 -21.97 8.59
C GLY A 176 -9.50 -20.48 8.98
N GLN A 177 -9.36 -20.20 10.28
CA GLN A 177 -9.45 -18.84 10.80
C GLN A 177 -8.20 -18.05 10.44
N VAL A 178 -8.38 -16.74 10.24
CA VAL A 178 -7.31 -15.81 9.94
C VAL A 178 -7.42 -14.63 10.89
N VAL A 179 -6.32 -14.26 11.51
CA VAL A 179 -6.20 -12.99 12.22
C VAL A 179 -5.81 -11.91 11.19
N VAL A 180 -6.50 -10.79 11.26
CA VAL A 180 -6.21 -9.59 10.49
C VAL A 180 -5.94 -8.44 11.46
N THR A 181 -4.81 -7.77 11.30
CA THR A 181 -4.46 -6.59 12.08
C THR A 181 -4.42 -5.37 11.20
N ILE A 182 -4.94 -4.25 11.69
CA ILE A 182 -4.90 -2.95 11.04
C ILE A 182 -4.14 -2.02 11.99
N GLU A 183 -3.06 -1.45 11.53
CA GLU A 183 -2.20 -0.58 12.31
C GLU A 183 -1.85 0.68 11.51
N GLU A 184 -1.54 1.76 12.21
CA GLU A 184 -0.94 2.92 11.57
C GLU A 184 0.41 2.54 10.97
N ALA A 185 0.64 2.89 9.70
CA ALA A 185 1.88 2.59 9.02
C ALA A 185 3.05 3.34 9.70
N ARG A 186 4.10 2.61 10.03
CA ARG A 186 5.31 3.20 10.63
C ARG A 186 6.08 3.97 9.56
N PRO A 187 6.80 5.04 9.92
CA PRO A 187 7.59 5.82 8.95
C PRO A 187 8.50 4.97 8.04
N PRO A 188 9.25 3.97 8.51
CA PRO A 188 10.07 3.13 7.62
C PRO A 188 9.26 2.39 6.54
N GLU A 189 7.98 2.14 6.79
CA GLU A 189 7.10 1.46 5.84
C GLU A 189 6.63 2.36 4.71
N ILE A 190 6.68 3.68 4.93
CA ILE A 190 6.23 4.70 3.99
C ILE A 190 7.40 5.32 3.26
N VAL A 191 8.58 5.40 3.87
CA VAL A 191 9.78 6.06 3.31
C VAL A 191 10.09 5.57 1.89
N ALA A 192 10.06 4.26 1.65
CA ALA A 192 10.32 3.71 0.33
C ALA A 192 9.30 4.19 -0.72
N LEU A 193 8.03 4.30 -0.34
CA LEU A 193 6.96 4.81 -1.21
C LEU A 193 7.13 6.31 -1.47
N VAL A 194 7.47 7.07 -0.43
CA VAL A 194 7.74 8.51 -0.52
C VAL A 194 8.93 8.78 -1.44
N VAL A 195 10.04 8.07 -1.24
CA VAL A 195 11.23 8.18 -2.09
C VAL A 195 10.92 7.81 -3.54
N ALA A 196 10.11 6.77 -3.76
CA ALA A 196 9.67 6.41 -5.11
C ALA A 196 8.83 7.54 -5.76
N ALA A 197 8.02 8.26 -4.97
CA ALA A 197 7.13 9.31 -5.49
C ALA A 197 7.86 10.55 -6.02
N TYR A 198 9.13 10.78 -5.65
CA TYR A 198 9.92 11.94 -6.13
C TYR A 198 10.49 11.81 -7.54
N ASP A 199 10.10 10.81 -8.31
CA ASP A 199 10.56 10.62 -9.69
C ASP A 199 12.08 10.43 -9.80
N LEU A 200 12.65 9.73 -8.82
CA LEU A 200 14.06 9.41 -8.79
C LEU A 200 14.36 8.21 -9.69
N THR A 201 15.45 8.28 -10.44
CA THR A 201 15.99 7.11 -11.15
C THR A 201 16.42 6.02 -10.17
N ALA A 202 16.62 4.80 -10.63
CA ALA A 202 17.11 3.70 -9.78
C ALA A 202 18.39 4.11 -9.04
N ARG A 203 19.32 4.74 -9.76
CA ARG A 203 20.60 5.18 -9.20
C ARG A 203 20.46 6.29 -8.15
N GLU A 204 19.56 7.23 -8.40
CA GLU A 204 19.26 8.29 -7.42
C GLU A 204 18.60 7.70 -6.17
N ARG A 205 17.75 6.70 -6.29
CA ARG A 205 17.16 6.01 -5.13
C ARG A 205 18.21 5.30 -4.28
N ASP A 206 19.18 4.60 -4.92
CA ASP A 206 20.28 3.98 -4.20
C ASP A 206 21.07 5.03 -3.40
N ILE A 207 21.40 6.17 -4.04
CA ILE A 207 22.12 7.25 -3.38
C ILE A 207 21.32 7.84 -2.22
N VAL A 208 20.02 8.09 -2.40
CA VAL A 208 19.13 8.57 -1.32
C VAL A 208 19.13 7.58 -0.16
N GLN A 209 19.06 6.28 -0.42
CA GLN A 209 19.09 5.27 0.64
C GLN A 209 20.37 5.36 1.48
N PHE A 210 21.55 5.53 0.87
CA PHE A 210 22.79 5.73 1.60
C PHE A 210 22.85 7.07 2.34
N VAL A 211 22.28 8.13 1.76
CA VAL A 211 22.12 9.42 2.45
C VAL A 211 21.31 9.27 3.72
N LEU A 212 20.19 8.53 3.66
CA LEU A 212 19.31 8.28 4.81
C LEU A 212 19.98 7.40 5.88
N GLN A 213 20.93 6.54 5.49
CA GLN A 213 21.76 5.76 6.39
C GLN A 213 22.91 6.58 7.02
N GLY A 214 23.09 7.84 6.60
CA GLY A 214 24.10 8.73 7.15
C GLY A 214 25.49 8.65 6.50
N LEU A 215 25.67 7.87 5.42
CA LEU A 215 26.96 7.75 4.72
C LEU A 215 27.37 9.10 4.13
N ASP A 216 28.64 9.42 4.17
CA ASP A 216 29.18 10.61 3.51
C ASP A 216 29.32 10.41 1.97
N THR A 217 29.67 11.46 1.24
CA THR A 217 29.78 11.41 -0.23
C THR A 217 30.86 10.44 -0.70
N LYS A 218 31.94 10.27 0.07
CA LYS A 218 33.04 9.38 -0.27
C LYS A 218 32.64 7.92 -0.09
N ASP A 219 31.97 7.62 1.00
CA ASP A 219 31.46 6.29 1.30
C ASP A 219 30.37 5.87 0.30
N ILE A 220 29.47 6.80 -0.06
CA ILE A 220 28.48 6.58 -1.11
C ILE A 220 29.18 6.27 -2.44
N ALA A 221 30.21 7.06 -2.82
CA ALA A 221 30.93 6.85 -4.07
C ALA A 221 31.56 5.45 -4.15
N GLN A 222 32.12 4.96 -3.05
CA GLN A 222 32.64 3.60 -2.94
C GLN A 222 31.52 2.55 -3.06
N ALA A 223 30.42 2.73 -2.32
CA ALA A 223 29.30 1.78 -2.30
C ALA A 223 28.61 1.64 -3.66
N VAL A 224 28.56 2.74 -4.43
CA VAL A 224 27.92 2.75 -5.75
C VAL A 224 28.92 2.64 -6.92
N PHE A 225 30.21 2.48 -6.67
CA PHE A 225 31.27 2.38 -7.68
C PHE A 225 31.32 3.58 -8.64
N LEU A 226 31.21 4.80 -8.09
CA LEU A 226 31.27 6.07 -8.81
C LEU A 226 32.36 6.99 -8.23
N SER A 227 32.69 8.07 -8.97
CA SER A 227 33.50 9.15 -8.42
C SER A 227 32.68 10.00 -7.43
N THR A 228 33.35 10.64 -6.48
CA THR A 228 32.71 11.60 -5.56
C THR A 228 32.08 12.77 -6.30
N TYR A 229 32.65 13.16 -7.43
CA TYR A 229 32.10 14.21 -8.29
C TYR A 229 30.76 13.78 -8.90
N THR A 230 30.70 12.56 -9.45
CA THR A 230 29.47 12.00 -10.03
C THR A 230 28.37 11.86 -8.96
N VAL A 231 28.74 11.47 -7.73
CA VAL A 231 27.77 11.39 -6.63
C VAL A 231 27.23 12.79 -6.26
N GLN A 232 28.08 13.83 -6.31
CA GLN A 232 27.63 15.22 -6.09
C GLN A 232 26.66 15.68 -7.17
N ASP A 233 26.89 15.34 -8.45
CA ASP A 233 25.96 15.65 -9.52
C ASP A 233 24.61 14.95 -9.34
N HIS A 234 24.61 13.67 -8.94
CA HIS A 234 23.38 12.96 -8.59
C HIS A 234 22.68 13.61 -7.40
N LEU A 235 23.41 14.00 -6.35
CA LEU A 235 22.81 14.67 -5.18
C LEU A 235 22.16 16.00 -5.57
N LYS A 236 22.76 16.78 -6.47
CA LYS A 236 22.17 18.00 -6.98
C LYS A 236 20.86 17.72 -7.73
N ALA A 237 20.85 16.74 -8.63
CA ALA A 237 19.64 16.33 -9.35
C ALA A 237 18.54 15.82 -8.39
N ILE A 238 18.93 15.05 -7.36
CA ILE A 238 18.02 14.60 -6.30
C ILE A 238 17.42 15.79 -5.56
N PHE A 239 18.24 16.77 -5.16
CA PHE A 239 17.77 17.95 -4.44
C PHE A 239 16.77 18.76 -5.27
N ASP A 240 17.04 18.93 -6.56
CA ASP A 240 16.13 19.62 -7.47
C ASP A 240 14.78 18.86 -7.60
N LYS A 241 14.81 17.54 -7.76
CA LYS A 241 13.60 16.70 -7.87
C LYS A 241 12.78 16.65 -6.58
N VAL A 242 13.44 16.60 -5.44
CA VAL A 242 12.79 16.55 -4.13
C VAL A 242 12.36 17.95 -3.64
N GLY A 243 12.87 19.00 -4.26
CA GLY A 243 12.60 20.39 -3.86
C GLY A 243 13.24 20.74 -2.53
N VAL A 244 14.51 20.35 -2.34
CA VAL A 244 15.33 20.66 -1.15
C VAL A 244 16.66 21.28 -1.58
N ARG A 245 17.37 21.92 -0.65
CA ARG A 245 18.62 22.62 -0.97
C ARG A 245 19.86 21.97 -0.35
N SER A 246 19.65 20.98 0.49
CA SER A 246 20.75 20.35 1.22
C SER A 246 20.42 18.91 1.59
N ARG A 247 21.48 18.14 1.86
CA ARG A 247 21.39 16.79 2.40
C ARG A 247 20.58 16.73 3.70
N ARG A 248 20.75 17.72 4.57
CA ARG A 248 20.05 17.84 5.84
C ARG A 248 18.53 18.03 5.60
N GLU A 249 18.18 18.88 4.65
CA GLU A 249 16.78 19.07 4.25
C GLU A 249 16.19 17.82 3.60
N LEU A 250 16.96 17.07 2.80
CA LEU A 250 16.52 15.80 2.23
C LEU A 250 16.16 14.80 3.33
N VAL A 251 17.06 14.61 4.30
CA VAL A 251 16.82 13.73 5.44
C VAL A 251 15.61 14.23 6.24
N ALA A 252 15.52 15.52 6.52
CA ALA A 252 14.39 16.11 7.21
C ALA A 252 13.08 15.84 6.46
N LYS A 253 13.03 16.11 5.16
CA LYS A 253 11.81 15.95 4.36
C LYS A 253 11.34 14.49 4.27
N VAL A 254 12.25 13.54 4.20
CA VAL A 254 11.90 12.12 4.12
C VAL A 254 11.53 11.51 5.48
N TYR A 255 12.19 11.96 6.56
CA TYR A 255 11.96 11.42 7.90
C TYR A 255 11.11 12.34 8.78
N VAL A 256 11.39 13.64 8.78
CA VAL A 256 10.82 14.58 9.75
C VAL A 256 9.36 14.85 9.46
N ASP A 257 8.97 14.97 8.20
CA ASP A 257 7.56 15.13 7.83
C ASP A 257 6.70 13.94 8.29
N GLN A 258 7.34 12.80 8.57
CA GLN A 258 6.67 11.60 9.10
C GLN A 258 6.74 11.49 10.64
N TYR A 259 7.70 12.17 11.29
CA TYR A 259 7.93 12.09 12.73
C TYR A 259 7.60 13.37 13.51
N VAL A 260 7.66 14.54 12.86
CA VAL A 260 7.41 15.84 13.53
C VAL A 260 6.06 15.93 14.24
N PRO A 261 4.96 15.37 13.72
CA PRO A 261 3.71 15.38 14.46
C PRO A 261 3.78 14.69 15.83
N ARG A 262 4.84 13.90 16.06
CA ARG A 262 5.07 13.14 17.31
C ARG A 262 6.17 13.72 18.19
N ILE A 263 6.89 14.73 17.70
CA ILE A 263 7.92 15.43 18.51
C ILE A 263 7.21 16.34 19.49
N GLY A 264 7.41 16.09 20.78
CA GLY A 264 6.77 16.83 21.87
C GLY A 264 5.59 16.12 22.53
N ALA A 265 5.15 14.97 22.00
CA ALA A 265 4.24 14.12 22.73
C ALA A 265 4.98 13.44 23.90
N GLU A 266 4.46 13.57 25.12
CA GLU A 266 5.03 12.89 26.28
C GLU A 266 4.91 11.38 26.15
N LEU A 267 5.94 10.67 26.62
CA LEU A 267 5.88 9.22 26.74
C LEU A 267 5.09 8.83 27.99
N GLY A 268 4.00 8.12 27.82
CA GLY A 268 3.27 7.56 28.93
C GLY A 268 4.03 6.41 29.62
N PRO A 269 3.55 5.95 30.78
CA PRO A 269 4.18 4.87 31.55
C PRO A 269 4.30 3.53 30.77
N SER A 270 3.53 3.35 29.72
CA SER A 270 3.57 2.18 28.82
C SER A 270 4.70 2.25 27.79
N GLY A 271 5.48 3.34 27.74
CA GLY A 271 6.48 3.59 26.71
C GLY A 271 5.92 4.07 25.38
N TRP A 272 4.63 4.39 25.30
CA TRP A 272 3.96 4.98 24.14
C TRP A 272 3.73 6.48 24.34
N PHE A 273 3.57 7.21 23.25
CA PHE A 273 3.23 8.63 23.31
C PHE A 273 1.87 8.80 23.99
N ALA A 274 1.81 9.65 25.00
CA ALA A 274 0.55 9.98 25.66
C ALA A 274 -0.35 10.74 24.69
N THR A 275 -1.65 10.41 24.67
CA THR A 275 -2.66 11.25 24.03
C THR A 275 -2.94 12.45 24.93
N ALA A 276 -2.91 13.63 24.35
CA ALA A 276 -3.41 14.84 25.02
C ALA A 276 -4.92 14.75 25.26
#